data_6fd394a746628ca2447e67e08af697f3
#
_entry.id   6fd394a746628ca2447e67e08af697f3
#
_cell.length_a   1.000
_cell.length_b   1.000
_cell.length_c   1.000
_cell.angle_alpha   90.00
_cell.angle_beta   90.00
_cell.angle_gamma   90.00
#
_symmetry.space_group_name_H-M   'P 1'
#
loop_
_entity.id
_entity.type
_entity.pdbx_description
1 polymer ?
#
loop_
_entity_poly.entity_id
_entity_poly.type
_entity_poly.pdbx_seq_one_letter_code
_entity_poly.pdbx_strand_id
1 'polypeptide(L)'
;MKRILLLLFAFSSVFADAQTEEEKLTTALKEFHQALVNKNTASINQQTDKALSYGHSNGWVQSKTDVIKDLETGKIVYNSFKEDSLTITIDESIANARFVADINATMNGNTVNNHLKVLEVWVKKGKRWILFARQGVK
;
A
#
# COMPACT_ATOMS: atom_id res chain seq x y z
N MET A 1 -67.46 -4.77 -9.98
CA MET A 1 -66.28 -5.67 -10.08
C MET A 1 -65.00 -4.84 -9.94
N LYS A 2 -64.39 -4.83 -8.74
CA LYS A 2 -63.15 -4.11 -8.48
C LYS A 2 -61.96 -5.00 -8.82
N ARG A 3 -61.18 -4.63 -9.84
CA ARG A 3 -59.92 -5.32 -10.20
C ARG A 3 -58.79 -4.77 -9.30
N ILE A 4 -58.33 -5.59 -8.38
CA ILE A 4 -57.12 -5.30 -7.54
C ILE A 4 -55.92 -5.66 -8.38
N LEU A 5 -55.13 -4.67 -8.78
CA LEU A 5 -53.82 -4.83 -9.44
C LEU A 5 -52.76 -5.01 -8.38
N LEU A 6 -52.30 -6.24 -8.18
CA LEU A 6 -51.15 -6.54 -7.31
C LEU A 6 -49.87 -6.17 -8.04
N LEU A 7 -49.24 -5.09 -7.65
CA LEU A 7 -47.88 -4.73 -8.06
C LEU A 7 -46.87 -5.56 -7.25
N LEU A 8 -46.29 -6.59 -7.88
CA LEU A 8 -45.16 -7.32 -7.34
C LEU A 8 -43.92 -6.43 -7.48
N PHE A 9 -43.48 -5.85 -6.36
CA PHE A 9 -42.14 -5.22 -6.25
C PHE A 9 -41.09 -6.33 -6.15
N ALA A 10 -40.39 -6.60 -7.25
CA ALA A 10 -39.20 -7.45 -7.25
C ALA A 10 -38.05 -6.68 -6.58
N PHE A 11 -37.79 -7.01 -5.32
CA PHE A 11 -36.58 -6.52 -4.61
C PHE A 11 -35.38 -7.27 -5.19
N SER A 12 -34.68 -6.64 -6.15
CA SER A 12 -33.37 -7.09 -6.60
C SER A 12 -32.37 -6.73 -5.50
N SER A 13 -32.07 -7.66 -4.61
CA SER A 13 -30.95 -7.54 -3.66
C SER A 13 -29.63 -7.54 -4.44
N VAL A 14 -29.07 -6.39 -4.64
CA VAL A 14 -27.69 -6.24 -5.11
C VAL A 14 -26.79 -6.68 -3.95
N PHE A 15 -26.31 -7.92 -3.99
CA PHE A 15 -25.22 -8.37 -3.12
C PHE A 15 -23.97 -7.62 -3.56
N ALA A 16 -23.65 -6.53 -2.88
CA ALA A 16 -22.32 -5.95 -2.97
C ALA A 16 -21.38 -6.96 -2.31
N ASP A 17 -20.54 -7.63 -3.10
CA ASP A 17 -19.48 -8.50 -2.59
C ASP A 17 -18.58 -7.68 -1.67
N ALA A 18 -18.56 -8.01 -0.38
CA ALA A 18 -17.74 -7.32 0.58
C ALA A 18 -16.28 -7.73 0.34
N GLN A 19 -15.43 -6.77 -0.01
CA GLN A 19 -14.00 -6.96 -0.25
C GLN A 19 -13.34 -7.66 0.95
N THR A 20 -12.57 -8.71 0.69
CA THR A 20 -11.83 -9.45 1.72
C THR A 20 -10.73 -8.59 2.36
N GLU A 21 -10.26 -8.95 3.55
CA GLU A 21 -9.16 -8.23 4.21
C GLU A 21 -7.85 -8.30 3.40
N GLU A 22 -7.60 -9.42 2.72
CA GLU A 22 -6.44 -9.56 1.83
C GLU A 22 -6.53 -8.64 0.61
N GLU A 23 -7.71 -8.51 0.00
CA GLU A 23 -7.95 -7.57 -1.11
C GLU A 23 -7.79 -6.11 -0.67
N LYS A 24 -8.28 -5.76 0.52
CA LYS A 24 -8.10 -4.42 1.11
C LYS A 24 -6.64 -4.10 1.34
N LEU A 25 -5.88 -5.06 1.88
CA LEU A 25 -4.45 -4.88 2.10
C LEU A 25 -3.68 -4.79 0.77
N THR A 26 -3.99 -5.65 -0.19
CA THR A 26 -3.40 -5.59 -1.54
C THR A 26 -3.63 -4.24 -2.19
N THR A 27 -4.84 -3.69 -2.06
CA THR A 27 -5.17 -2.35 -2.56
C THR A 27 -4.34 -1.28 -1.85
N ALA A 28 -4.30 -1.29 -0.51
CA ALA A 28 -3.53 -0.33 0.28
C ALA A 28 -2.03 -0.35 -0.06
N LEU A 29 -1.45 -1.54 -0.25
CA LEU A 29 -0.06 -1.73 -0.64
C LEU A 29 0.23 -1.10 -2.02
N LYS A 30 -0.58 -1.40 -3.02
CA LYS A 30 -0.42 -0.85 -4.37
C LYS A 30 -0.62 0.67 -4.40
N GLU A 31 -1.59 1.18 -3.66
CA GLU A 31 -1.83 2.63 -3.54
C GLU A 31 -0.63 3.33 -2.89
N PHE A 32 -0.02 2.72 -1.86
CA PHE A 32 1.18 3.24 -1.23
C PHE A 32 2.37 3.31 -2.22
N HIS A 33 2.65 2.23 -2.95
CA HIS A 33 3.72 2.22 -3.95
C HIS A 33 3.46 3.23 -5.08
N GLN A 34 2.22 3.35 -5.52
CA GLN A 34 1.85 4.36 -6.51
C GLN A 34 1.99 5.80 -5.95
N ALA A 35 1.70 6.00 -4.66
CA ALA A 35 1.91 7.29 -4.01
C ALA A 35 3.39 7.69 -3.94
N LEU A 36 4.32 6.72 -3.76
CA LEU A 36 5.76 6.97 -3.86
C LEU A 36 6.14 7.46 -5.26
N VAL A 37 5.67 6.79 -6.31
CA VAL A 37 5.96 7.16 -7.71
C VAL A 37 5.37 8.54 -8.06
N ASN A 38 4.16 8.82 -7.60
CA ASN A 38 3.46 10.08 -7.85
C ASN A 38 3.90 11.22 -6.94
N LYS A 39 4.83 10.99 -5.99
CA LYS A 39 5.21 11.96 -4.94
C LYS A 39 4.02 12.50 -4.16
N ASN A 40 3.00 11.67 -3.95
CA ASN A 40 1.81 12.07 -3.20
C ASN A 40 2.05 11.94 -1.69
N THR A 41 2.75 12.91 -1.11
CA THR A 41 3.15 12.90 0.29
C THR A 41 1.96 12.97 1.25
N ALA A 42 0.83 13.57 0.85
CA ALA A 42 -0.41 13.55 1.62
C ALA A 42 -0.96 12.12 1.76
N SER A 43 -0.99 11.35 0.67
CA SER A 43 -1.39 9.94 0.68
C SER A 43 -0.43 9.10 1.52
N ILE A 44 0.88 9.26 1.34
CA ILE A 44 1.91 8.58 2.13
C ILE A 44 1.74 8.86 3.63
N ASN A 45 1.48 10.12 3.99
CA ASN A 45 1.21 10.50 5.38
C ASN A 45 -0.01 9.79 5.98
N GLN A 46 -1.05 9.55 5.19
CA GLN A 46 -2.25 8.85 5.64
C GLN A 46 -2.09 7.33 5.69
N GLN A 47 -1.24 6.77 4.85
CA GLN A 47 -1.05 5.32 4.67
C GLN A 47 0.08 4.75 5.54
N THR A 48 0.83 5.58 6.24
CA THR A 48 1.95 5.16 7.07
C THR A 48 1.74 5.49 8.54
N ASP A 49 2.22 4.62 9.42
CA ASP A 49 2.18 4.84 10.86
C ASP A 49 3.14 5.94 11.28
N LYS A 50 2.83 6.61 12.40
CA LYS A 50 3.75 7.60 13.00
C LYS A 50 5.11 7.01 13.41
N ALA A 51 5.13 5.71 13.73
CA ALA A 51 6.33 4.96 14.10
C ALA A 51 6.92 4.17 12.92
N LEU A 52 6.64 4.58 11.68
CA LEU A 52 7.15 3.90 10.48
C LEU A 52 8.67 3.68 10.57
N SER A 53 9.08 2.45 10.28
CA SER A 53 10.47 2.06 10.04
C SER A 53 10.62 1.62 8.58
N TYR A 54 11.22 2.44 7.74
CA TYR A 54 11.35 2.18 6.31
C TYR A 54 12.80 1.82 5.95
N GLY A 55 13.09 0.51 5.95
CA GLY A 55 14.44 -0.04 5.73
C GLY A 55 14.78 -0.20 4.25
N HIS A 56 15.99 0.20 3.89
CA HIS A 56 16.60 0.06 2.57
C HIS A 56 17.59 -1.10 2.52
N SER A 57 17.89 -1.58 1.32
CA SER A 57 18.76 -2.74 1.09
C SER A 57 20.22 -2.53 1.50
N ASN A 58 20.63 -1.31 1.71
CA ASN A 58 21.97 -0.93 2.21
C ASN A 58 22.04 -0.77 3.73
N GLY A 59 20.96 -1.11 4.45
CA GLY A 59 20.86 -0.96 5.91
C GLY A 59 20.41 0.42 6.40
N TRP A 60 20.23 1.38 5.50
CA TRP A 60 19.66 2.69 5.87
C TRP A 60 18.18 2.55 6.24
N VAL A 61 17.79 3.24 7.32
CA VAL A 61 16.39 3.24 7.80
C VAL A 61 15.90 4.69 7.88
N GLN A 62 14.74 4.93 7.32
CA GLN A 62 14.04 6.21 7.37
C GLN A 62 12.83 6.14 8.30
N SER A 63 12.59 7.22 9.02
CA SER A 63 11.30 7.49 9.64
C SER A 63 10.27 7.95 8.61
N LYS A 64 9.01 8.00 8.99
CA LYS A 64 7.94 8.60 8.18
C LYS A 64 8.28 10.01 7.70
N THR A 65 8.80 10.85 8.61
CA THR A 65 9.18 12.23 8.31
C THR A 65 10.31 12.28 7.29
N ASP A 66 11.28 11.37 7.38
CA ASP A 66 12.39 11.31 6.43
C ASP A 66 11.92 10.92 5.03
N VAL A 67 11.03 9.90 4.93
CA VAL A 67 10.46 9.48 3.64
C VAL A 67 9.73 10.63 2.97
N ILE A 68 8.87 11.33 3.68
CA ILE A 68 8.10 12.47 3.16
C ILE A 68 9.07 13.58 2.72
N LYS A 69 10.00 13.98 3.57
CA LYS A 69 10.97 15.05 3.30
C LYS A 69 11.84 14.75 2.07
N ASP A 70 12.33 13.51 1.96
CA ASP A 70 13.21 13.14 0.84
C ASP A 70 12.47 13.10 -0.50
N LEU A 71 11.16 12.78 -0.49
CA LEU A 71 10.29 12.90 -1.66
C LEU A 71 10.00 14.37 -2.01
N GLU A 72 9.66 15.20 -1.03
CA GLU A 72 9.36 16.62 -1.23
C GLU A 72 10.56 17.39 -1.79
N THR A 73 11.75 17.11 -1.27
CA THR A 73 12.98 17.76 -1.72
C THR A 73 13.56 17.18 -3.03
N GLY A 74 13.01 16.06 -3.50
CA GLY A 74 13.53 15.36 -4.68
C GLY A 74 14.87 14.65 -4.45
N LYS A 75 15.30 14.47 -3.20
CA LYS A 75 16.47 13.67 -2.85
C LYS A 75 16.28 12.21 -3.28
N ILE A 76 15.04 11.72 -3.18
CA ILE A 76 14.62 10.44 -3.74
C ILE A 76 13.43 10.69 -4.67
N VAL A 77 13.50 10.15 -5.89
CA VAL A 77 12.43 10.16 -6.87
C VAL A 77 12.19 8.73 -7.33
N TYR A 78 11.05 8.16 -7.02
CA TYR A 78 10.65 6.87 -7.56
C TYR A 78 10.11 7.07 -8.98
N ASN A 79 10.81 6.54 -9.98
CA ASN A 79 10.39 6.62 -11.39
C ASN A 79 9.42 5.49 -11.74
N SER A 80 9.63 4.31 -11.14
CA SER A 80 8.71 3.17 -11.22
C SER A 80 8.86 2.27 -10.00
N PHE A 81 7.78 1.59 -9.65
CA PHE A 81 7.73 0.56 -8.61
C PHE A 81 6.82 -0.56 -9.11
N LYS A 82 7.34 -1.76 -9.28
CA LYS A 82 6.60 -2.92 -9.75
C LYS A 82 6.75 -4.06 -8.75
N GLU A 83 5.63 -4.59 -8.31
CA GLU A 83 5.56 -5.75 -7.42
C GLU A 83 5.32 -7.02 -8.23
N ASP A 84 5.96 -8.11 -7.85
CA ASP A 84 5.73 -9.46 -8.32
C ASP A 84 5.73 -10.44 -7.15
N SER A 85 5.10 -11.60 -7.34
CA SER A 85 5.09 -12.71 -6.40
C SER A 85 4.62 -12.32 -4.98
N LEU A 86 3.58 -11.47 -4.91
CA LEU A 86 3.01 -11.01 -3.65
C LEU A 86 2.38 -12.16 -2.87
N THR A 87 2.80 -12.31 -1.61
CA THR A 87 2.17 -13.20 -0.62
C THR A 87 1.81 -12.41 0.63
N ILE A 88 0.61 -12.65 1.15
CA ILE A 88 0.07 -11.95 2.33
C ILE A 88 -0.27 -12.97 3.40
N THR A 89 0.10 -12.68 4.64
CA THR A 89 -0.34 -13.41 5.83
C THR A 89 -0.94 -12.41 6.79
N ILE A 90 -2.18 -12.65 7.21
CA ILE A 90 -2.94 -11.79 8.13
C ILE A 90 -3.19 -12.57 9.42
N ASP A 91 -2.91 -11.92 10.56
CA ASP A 91 -3.27 -12.38 11.89
C ASP A 91 -3.96 -11.23 12.62
N GLU A 92 -5.28 -11.32 12.77
CA GLU A 92 -6.14 -10.29 13.38
C GLU A 92 -5.91 -8.87 12.78
N SER A 93 -5.17 -8.03 13.50
CA SER A 93 -4.88 -6.64 13.14
C SER A 93 -3.46 -6.40 12.62
N ILE A 94 -2.69 -7.46 12.42
CA ILE A 94 -1.33 -7.41 11.89
C ILE A 94 -1.26 -8.26 10.62
N ALA A 95 -0.52 -7.77 9.64
CA ALA A 95 -0.24 -8.50 8.43
C ALA A 95 1.20 -8.32 7.99
N ASN A 96 1.75 -9.34 7.35
CA ASN A 96 2.96 -9.20 6.57
C ASN A 96 2.66 -9.44 5.09
N ALA A 97 3.32 -8.65 4.25
CA ALA A 97 3.32 -8.79 2.80
C ALA A 97 4.76 -9.02 2.34
N ARG A 98 5.00 -10.09 1.58
CA ARG A 98 6.30 -10.39 0.96
C ARG A 98 6.13 -10.37 -0.54
N PHE A 99 7.06 -9.74 -1.22
CA PHE A 99 7.06 -9.63 -2.68
C PHE A 99 8.46 -9.37 -3.21
N VAL A 100 8.61 -9.52 -4.52
CA VAL A 100 9.77 -9.02 -5.25
C VAL A 100 9.41 -7.64 -5.81
N ALA A 101 10.32 -6.69 -5.71
CA ALA A 101 10.14 -5.34 -6.23
C ALA A 101 11.22 -4.99 -7.25
N ASP A 102 10.79 -4.56 -8.43
CA ASP A 102 11.65 -3.88 -9.40
C ASP A 102 11.40 -2.37 -9.29
N ILE A 103 12.41 -1.67 -8.78
CA ILE A 103 12.32 -0.24 -8.46
C ILE A 103 13.36 0.53 -9.27
N ASN A 104 12.87 1.44 -10.15
CA ASN A 104 13.73 2.47 -10.73
C ASN A 104 13.57 3.75 -9.91
N ALA A 105 14.67 4.26 -9.38
CA ALA A 105 14.65 5.48 -8.58
C ALA A 105 15.88 6.36 -8.90
N THR A 106 15.71 7.67 -8.76
CA THR A 106 16.81 8.63 -8.79
C THR A 106 17.09 9.06 -7.36
N MET A 107 18.34 8.87 -6.92
CA MET A 107 18.81 9.23 -5.59
C MET A 107 20.00 10.21 -5.73
N ASN A 108 19.86 11.40 -5.17
CA ASN A 108 20.88 12.47 -5.29
C ASN A 108 21.33 12.69 -6.76
N GLY A 109 20.38 12.66 -7.70
CA GLY A 109 20.64 12.85 -9.12
C GLY A 109 21.12 11.60 -9.88
N ASN A 110 21.37 10.48 -9.21
CA ASN A 110 21.83 9.24 -9.84
C ASN A 110 20.69 8.24 -9.95
N THR A 111 20.42 7.74 -11.14
CA THR A 111 19.39 6.70 -11.38
C THR A 111 19.94 5.33 -10.99
N VAL A 112 19.15 4.60 -10.21
CA VAL A 112 19.44 3.24 -9.75
C VAL A 112 18.27 2.31 -10.08
N ASN A 113 18.59 1.08 -10.47
CA ASN A 113 17.64 -0.01 -10.64
C ASN A 113 17.88 -1.04 -9.55
N ASN A 114 16.87 -1.30 -8.76
CA ASN A 114 16.94 -2.25 -7.67
C ASN A 114 15.95 -3.40 -7.90
N HIS A 115 16.45 -4.63 -7.80
CA HIS A 115 15.65 -5.84 -7.73
C HIS A 115 15.75 -6.36 -6.29
N LEU A 116 14.67 -6.27 -5.54
CA LEU A 116 14.68 -6.48 -4.09
C LEU A 116 13.66 -7.54 -3.68
N LYS A 117 14.00 -8.32 -2.66
CA LYS A 117 13.02 -9.05 -1.85
C LYS A 117 12.57 -8.12 -0.73
N VAL A 118 11.27 -7.92 -0.59
CA VAL A 118 10.70 -6.94 0.35
C VAL A 118 9.78 -7.64 1.34
N LEU A 119 9.89 -7.23 2.60
CA LEU A 119 8.91 -7.48 3.65
C LEU A 119 8.28 -6.16 4.05
N GLU A 120 6.97 -6.09 4.06
CA GLU A 120 6.20 -5.02 4.66
C GLU A 120 5.33 -5.57 5.79
N VAL A 121 5.30 -4.85 6.90
CA VAL A 121 4.43 -5.12 8.04
C VAL A 121 3.37 -4.04 8.08
N TRP A 122 2.12 -4.47 8.05
CA TRP A 122 0.95 -3.62 8.05
C TRP A 122 0.14 -3.82 9.33
N VAL A 123 -0.42 -2.75 9.87
CA VAL A 123 -1.29 -2.77 11.04
C VAL A 123 -2.66 -2.21 10.69
N LYS A 124 -3.71 -2.86 11.18
CA LYS A 124 -5.08 -2.42 10.94
C LYS A 124 -5.48 -1.40 12.00
N LYS A 125 -5.88 -0.22 11.56
CA LYS A 125 -6.42 0.86 12.40
C LYS A 125 -7.82 1.21 11.91
N GLY A 126 -8.82 0.82 12.68
CA GLY A 126 -10.21 0.89 12.26
C GLY A 126 -10.44 -0.02 11.04
N LYS A 127 -10.85 0.58 9.91
CA LYS A 127 -11.09 -0.14 8.65
C LYS A 127 -9.91 -0.11 7.68
N ARG A 128 -8.79 0.51 8.06
CA ARG A 128 -7.67 0.77 7.16
C ARG A 128 -6.43 -0.01 7.55
N TRP A 129 -5.72 -0.53 6.56
CA TRP A 129 -4.37 -1.04 6.69
C TRP A 129 -3.37 0.10 6.55
N ILE A 130 -2.43 0.20 7.51
CA ILE A 130 -1.43 1.26 7.61
C ILE A 130 -0.06 0.61 7.66
N LEU A 131 0.87 1.06 6.83
CA LEU A 131 2.24 0.55 6.80
C LEU A 131 2.98 0.94 8.08
N PHE A 132 3.47 -0.07 8.80
CA PHE A 132 4.22 0.08 10.05
C PHE A 132 5.73 -0.08 9.85
N ALA A 133 6.13 -1.08 9.06
CA ALA A 133 7.54 -1.33 8.78
C ALA A 133 7.75 -1.87 7.37
N ARG A 134 8.91 -1.61 6.80
CA ARG A 134 9.39 -2.16 5.55
C ARG A 134 10.87 -2.50 5.66
N GLN A 135 11.28 -3.59 5.02
CA GLN A 135 12.68 -3.93 4.80
C GLN A 135 12.86 -4.51 3.39
N GLY A 136 13.70 -3.85 2.59
CA GLY A 136 14.18 -4.39 1.33
C GLY A 136 15.56 -5.05 1.51
N VAL A 137 15.81 -6.16 0.80
CA VAL A 137 17.11 -6.82 0.73
C VAL A 137 17.40 -7.22 -0.71
N LYS A 138 18.68 -7.28 -1.08
CA LYS A 138 19.14 -7.79 -2.38
C LYS A 138 19.22 -9.30 -2.41
#